data_725b00d43b8bff1f7ee9bda9c6b4b43d
#
_entry.id   725b00d43b8bff1f7ee9bda9c6b4b43d
#
_cell.length_a   1.000
_cell.length_b   1.000
_cell.length_c   1.000
_cell.angle_alpha   90.00
_cell.angle_beta   90.00
_cell.angle_gamma   90.00
#
_symmetry.space_group_name_H-M   'P 1'
#
loop_
_entity.id
_entity.type
_entity.pdbx_description
1 polymer ?
#
loop_
_entity_poly.entity_id
_entity_poly.type
_entity_poly.pdbx_seq_one_letter_code
_entity_poly.pdbx_strand_id
1 'polypeptide(L)'
;SHTFQDGSIVLGCELNYDNNLKTIQLETAFSGENVSITDFANGIVTGGTSNARAVVVVSAGSTATDQPVIVVNYLNNNTFSDGETITIEGTSTQANTVSSTGSAGISTGAETAASVVSCQSGVFFVGGYFVFKEAESIVLEKFTSTPSYRVGFQVTESIVTSDVDGNLLDPAQGAYNYAAA
;
A
#
# COMPACT_ATOMS: atom_id res chain seq x y z
N SER A 1 19.03 -33.95 11.21
CA SER A 1 17.77 -33.67 10.52
C SER A 1 17.44 -32.19 10.70
N HIS A 2 17.51 -31.43 9.63
CA HIS A 2 17.07 -30.03 9.66
C HIS A 2 15.59 -30.03 9.26
N THR A 3 14.73 -29.83 10.24
CA THR A 3 13.30 -29.66 10.01
C THR A 3 12.96 -28.18 10.09
N PHE A 4 12.23 -27.67 9.09
CA PHE A 4 11.66 -26.33 9.19
C PHE A 4 10.57 -26.33 10.27
N GLN A 5 10.56 -25.29 11.08
CA GLN A 5 9.43 -25.02 11.96
C GLN A 5 8.36 -24.26 11.20
N ASP A 6 7.12 -24.48 11.57
CA ASP A 6 5.99 -23.74 11.00
C ASP A 6 6.15 -22.23 11.21
N GLY A 7 5.97 -21.47 10.14
CA GLY A 7 6.24 -20.02 10.10
C GLY A 7 7.68 -19.62 9.83
N SER A 8 8.59 -20.58 9.60
CA SER A 8 9.99 -20.26 9.28
C SER A 8 10.14 -19.56 7.92
N ILE A 9 10.98 -18.53 7.88
CA ILE A 9 11.43 -17.93 6.62
C ILE A 9 12.43 -18.89 5.95
N VAL A 10 12.19 -19.24 4.69
CA VAL A 10 13.06 -20.10 3.90
C VAL A 10 13.96 -19.27 2.99
N LEU A 11 13.39 -18.22 2.38
CA LEU A 11 14.09 -17.34 1.45
C LEU A 11 13.44 -15.96 1.43
N GLY A 12 14.22 -14.89 1.39
CA GLY A 12 13.74 -13.53 1.28
C GLY A 12 12.93 -13.09 2.50
N CYS A 13 11.79 -12.44 2.27
CA CYS A 13 10.87 -11.97 3.31
C CYS A 13 11.50 -10.98 4.32
N GLU A 14 12.51 -10.24 3.88
CA GLU A 14 13.13 -9.23 4.75
C GLU A 14 12.13 -8.13 5.08
N LEU A 15 12.01 -7.84 6.37
CA LEU A 15 11.20 -6.74 6.86
C LEU A 15 12.07 -5.49 6.96
N ASN A 16 11.58 -4.41 6.38
CA ASN A 16 12.19 -3.09 6.52
C ASN A 16 11.18 -2.13 7.15
N TYR A 17 11.63 -1.38 8.14
CA TYR A 17 10.86 -0.32 8.78
C TYR A 17 11.46 1.03 8.40
N ASP A 18 10.63 1.89 7.82
CA ASP A 18 10.99 3.25 7.44
C ASP A 18 10.10 4.25 8.18
N ASN A 19 10.72 5.08 8.99
CA ASN A 19 10.10 6.15 9.76
C ASN A 19 10.51 7.55 9.29
N ASN A 20 11.20 7.64 8.16
CA ASN A 20 11.70 8.90 7.60
C ASN A 20 10.83 9.42 6.45
N LEU A 21 9.75 8.71 6.19
CA LEU A 21 8.79 9.06 5.15
C LEU A 21 7.85 10.19 5.62
N LYS A 22 7.22 10.82 4.63
CA LYS A 22 6.22 11.87 4.86
C LYS A 22 4.88 11.47 4.28
N THR A 23 3.82 11.72 5.02
CA THR A 23 2.46 11.65 4.52
C THR A 23 2.06 13.02 3.98
N ILE A 24 1.56 13.04 2.76
CA ILE A 24 0.96 14.22 2.14
C ILE A 24 -0.52 13.97 2.00
N GLN A 25 -1.33 14.81 2.62
CA GLN A 25 -2.78 14.78 2.51
C GLN A 25 -3.19 15.51 1.23
N LEU A 26 -4.10 14.90 0.49
CA LEU A 26 -4.63 15.46 -0.76
C LEU A 26 -6.09 15.81 -0.62
N GLU A 27 -6.54 16.78 -1.39
CA GLU A 27 -7.97 17.06 -1.54
C GLU A 27 -8.65 15.89 -2.28
N THR A 28 -9.91 15.65 -1.96
CA THR A 28 -10.70 14.55 -2.57
C THR A 28 -11.05 14.82 -4.02
N ALA A 29 -11.01 16.09 -4.45
CA ALA A 29 -11.34 16.50 -5.81
C ALA A 29 -10.32 17.50 -6.37
N PHE A 30 -10.11 17.43 -7.66
CA PHE A 30 -9.31 18.36 -8.44
C PHE A 30 -10.08 18.80 -9.68
N SER A 31 -10.21 20.12 -9.89
CA SER A 31 -10.96 20.70 -11.03
C SER A 31 -12.39 20.16 -11.20
N GLY A 32 -13.05 19.78 -10.10
CA GLY A 32 -14.42 19.27 -10.08
C GLY A 32 -14.56 17.76 -10.25
N GLU A 33 -13.47 17.05 -10.49
CA GLU A 33 -13.44 15.58 -10.60
C GLU A 33 -12.81 14.95 -9.35
N ASN A 34 -13.27 13.75 -8.99
CA ASN A 34 -12.68 13.01 -7.87
C ASN A 34 -11.24 12.58 -8.19
N VAL A 35 -10.35 12.77 -7.23
CA VAL A 35 -8.96 12.34 -7.35
C VAL A 35 -8.88 10.82 -7.25
N SER A 36 -8.33 10.17 -8.29
CA SER A 36 -8.00 8.73 -8.27
C SER A 36 -6.66 8.53 -7.57
N ILE A 37 -6.70 8.26 -6.27
CA ILE A 37 -5.49 8.13 -5.45
C ILE A 37 -4.60 6.95 -5.89
N THR A 38 -5.17 5.92 -6.49
CA THR A 38 -4.46 4.75 -6.98
C THR A 38 -3.51 5.08 -8.12
N ASP A 39 -3.78 6.15 -8.89
CA ASP A 39 -2.94 6.58 -9.99
C ASP A 39 -1.60 7.17 -9.52
N PHE A 40 -1.54 7.57 -8.24
CA PHE A 40 -0.33 8.08 -7.61
C PHE A 40 0.63 6.97 -7.15
N ALA A 41 0.16 5.73 -7.05
CA ALA A 41 0.97 4.62 -6.53
C ALA A 41 2.23 4.40 -7.39
N ASN A 42 3.39 4.32 -6.71
CA ASN A 42 4.72 4.13 -7.32
C ASN A 42 5.14 5.23 -8.32
N GLY A 43 4.39 6.34 -8.39
CA GLY A 43 4.72 7.48 -9.26
C GLY A 43 5.76 8.41 -8.62
N ILE A 44 6.33 9.26 -9.45
CA ILE A 44 7.09 10.42 -8.99
C ILE A 44 6.18 11.63 -9.10
N VAL A 45 6.06 12.40 -8.03
CA VAL A 45 5.23 13.60 -7.97
C VAL A 45 6.08 14.84 -7.85
N THR A 46 5.63 15.91 -8.48
CA THR A 46 6.29 17.23 -8.47
C THR A 46 5.30 18.30 -8.04
N GLY A 47 5.71 19.15 -7.10
CA GLY A 47 4.95 20.30 -6.63
C GLY A 47 5.06 21.48 -7.60
N GLY A 48 3.92 22.08 -7.93
CA GLY A 48 3.85 23.20 -8.90
C GLY A 48 4.44 24.51 -8.37
N THR A 49 4.44 24.71 -7.07
CA THR A 49 4.95 25.93 -6.42
C THR A 49 6.27 25.68 -5.71
N SER A 50 6.34 24.62 -4.91
CA SER A 50 7.52 24.29 -4.13
C SER A 50 8.68 23.72 -4.94
N ASN A 51 8.42 23.20 -6.15
CA ASN A 51 9.33 22.37 -6.90
C ASN A 51 9.86 21.17 -6.10
N ALA A 52 9.11 20.74 -5.07
CA ALA A 52 9.37 19.51 -4.36
C ALA A 52 9.17 18.33 -5.29
N ARG A 53 10.03 17.34 -5.19
CA ARG A 53 9.98 16.13 -5.99
C ARG A 53 10.12 14.93 -5.11
N ALA A 54 9.21 13.97 -5.22
CA ALA A 54 9.17 12.81 -4.33
C ALA A 54 8.66 11.55 -5.02
N VAL A 55 9.14 10.39 -4.59
CA VAL A 55 8.58 9.09 -4.99
C VAL A 55 7.44 8.75 -4.05
N VAL A 56 6.30 8.34 -4.60
CA VAL A 56 5.18 7.79 -3.84
C VAL A 56 5.45 6.33 -3.50
N VAL A 57 5.59 6.04 -2.22
CA VAL A 57 5.84 4.68 -1.70
C VAL A 57 4.53 3.92 -1.53
N VAL A 58 3.52 4.60 -0.99
CA VAL A 58 2.18 4.03 -0.75
C VAL A 58 1.15 5.13 -0.98
N SER A 59 -0.02 4.75 -1.48
CA SER A 59 -1.21 5.61 -1.55
C SER A 59 -2.36 4.97 -0.79
N ALA A 60 -3.17 5.78 -0.12
CA ALA A 60 -4.36 5.33 0.60
C ALA A 60 -5.53 6.28 0.34
N GLY A 61 -6.65 5.71 -0.05
CA GLY A 61 -7.88 6.45 -0.32
C GLY A 61 -8.48 7.14 0.91
N SER A 62 -9.44 8.02 0.66
CA SER A 62 -10.22 8.67 1.70
C SER A 62 -11.07 7.65 2.46
N THR A 63 -11.29 7.93 3.73
CA THR A 63 -12.30 7.27 4.56
C THR A 63 -13.40 8.28 4.92
N ALA A 64 -14.37 7.88 5.74
CA ALA A 64 -15.39 8.81 6.22
C ALA A 64 -14.82 9.98 7.06
N THR A 65 -13.63 9.79 7.61
CA THR A 65 -12.97 10.76 8.52
C THR A 65 -11.65 11.30 7.99
N ASP A 66 -11.01 10.61 7.03
CA ASP A 66 -9.66 10.95 6.57
C ASP A 66 -9.66 11.34 5.10
N GLN A 67 -8.88 12.34 4.77
CA GLN A 67 -8.54 12.69 3.39
C GLN A 67 -7.69 11.59 2.73
N PRO A 68 -7.69 11.49 1.38
CA PRO A 68 -6.76 10.62 0.68
C PRO A 68 -5.32 11.09 0.93
N VAL A 69 -4.40 10.13 1.06
CA VAL A 69 -3.00 10.42 1.38
C VAL A 69 -2.07 9.67 0.45
N ILE A 70 -0.93 10.28 0.18
CA ILE A 70 0.24 9.61 -0.38
C ILE A 70 1.37 9.65 0.65
N VAL A 71 2.08 8.55 0.79
CA VAL A 71 3.31 8.48 1.60
C VAL A 71 4.49 8.57 0.65
N VAL A 72 5.35 9.53 0.89
CA VAL A 72 6.41 9.90 -0.06
C VAL A 72 7.80 9.86 0.57
N ASN A 73 8.79 9.64 -0.30
CA ASN A 73 10.19 9.87 -0.03
C ASN A 73 10.69 10.98 -0.96
N TYR A 74 11.18 12.09 -0.39
CA TYR A 74 11.67 13.22 -1.16
C TYR A 74 12.94 12.88 -1.94
N LEU A 75 12.99 13.33 -3.19
CA LEU A 75 14.16 13.19 -4.08
C LEU A 75 15.03 14.44 -4.09
N ASN A 76 14.56 15.54 -3.54
CA ASN A 76 15.30 16.79 -3.39
C ASN A 76 15.05 17.39 -1.99
N ASN A 77 15.68 18.52 -1.69
CA ASN A 77 15.58 19.18 -0.39
C ASN A 77 14.35 20.08 -0.23
N ASN A 78 13.47 20.16 -1.23
CA ASN A 78 12.23 20.90 -1.15
C ASN A 78 11.14 20.03 -0.53
N THR A 79 10.17 20.67 0.11
CA THR A 79 8.97 20.03 0.68
C THR A 79 7.72 20.61 0.05
N PHE A 80 6.66 19.82 0.00
CA PHE A 80 5.39 20.28 -0.56
C PHE A 80 4.77 21.38 0.31
N SER A 81 4.13 22.34 -0.35
CA SER A 81 3.41 23.44 0.30
C SER A 81 1.94 23.10 0.44
N ASP A 82 1.30 23.66 1.45
CA ASP A 82 -0.15 23.53 1.65
C ASP A 82 -0.94 24.19 0.49
N GLY A 83 -1.93 23.47 -0.01
CA GLY A 83 -2.81 23.93 -1.09
C GLY A 83 -2.16 23.99 -2.48
N GLU A 84 -0.93 23.49 -2.65
CA GLU A 84 -0.33 23.46 -3.99
C GLU A 84 -0.83 22.30 -4.85
N THR A 85 -0.75 22.49 -6.15
CA THR A 85 -1.01 21.42 -7.12
C THR A 85 0.22 20.54 -7.26
N ILE A 86 0.04 19.23 -7.08
CA ILE A 86 1.04 18.22 -7.40
C ILE A 86 0.66 17.48 -8.68
N THR A 87 1.67 17.09 -9.45
CA THR A 87 1.50 16.41 -10.73
C THR A 87 2.35 15.14 -10.75
N ILE A 88 1.80 14.04 -11.26
CA ILE A 88 2.57 12.82 -11.51
C ILE A 88 3.40 13.02 -12.76
N GLU A 89 4.71 12.79 -12.66
CA GLU A 89 5.62 12.92 -13.81
C GLU A 89 5.22 12.00 -14.97
N GLY A 90 5.23 12.54 -16.16
CA GLY A 90 4.88 11.80 -17.39
C GLY A 90 3.38 11.60 -17.61
N THR A 91 2.53 12.18 -16.78
CA THR A 91 1.08 12.11 -16.92
C THR A 91 0.43 13.50 -16.77
N SER A 92 -0.89 13.57 -17.00
CA SER A 92 -1.70 14.76 -16.69
C SER A 92 -2.43 14.64 -15.35
N THR A 93 -2.16 13.58 -14.56
CA THR A 93 -2.83 13.33 -13.28
C THR A 93 -2.33 14.32 -12.24
N GLN A 94 -3.27 15.02 -11.63
CA GLN A 94 -3.01 16.09 -10.67
C GLN A 94 -3.92 15.97 -9.46
N ALA A 95 -3.45 16.50 -8.35
CA ALA A 95 -4.24 16.73 -7.13
C ALA A 95 -3.72 17.98 -6.41
N ASN A 96 -4.55 18.58 -5.57
CA ASN A 96 -4.07 19.60 -4.64
C ASN A 96 -3.71 18.95 -3.31
N THR A 97 -2.63 19.43 -2.71
CA THR A 97 -2.38 19.16 -1.28
C THR A 97 -3.44 19.91 -0.45
N VAL A 98 -3.76 19.36 0.72
CA VAL A 98 -4.74 19.99 1.61
C VAL A 98 -4.24 21.38 2.04
N SER A 99 -5.13 22.35 2.04
CA SER A 99 -4.83 23.68 2.57
C SER A 99 -4.98 23.68 4.10
N SER A 100 -4.05 24.31 4.81
CA SER A 100 -4.07 24.44 6.28
C SER A 100 -5.31 25.13 6.86
N THR A 101 -6.17 25.70 6.02
CA THR A 101 -7.28 26.57 6.44
C THR A 101 -8.65 25.93 6.40
N GLY A 102 -8.82 24.60 6.16
CA GLY A 102 -10.19 24.25 5.86
C GLY A 102 -10.74 22.88 6.17
N SER A 103 -10.03 21.90 6.64
CA SER A 103 -10.65 20.61 6.93
C SER A 103 -10.79 20.32 8.41
N ALA A 104 -12.01 19.98 8.79
CA ALA A 104 -12.37 19.64 10.16
C ALA A 104 -11.49 18.49 10.69
N GLY A 105 -10.64 18.80 11.66
CA GLY A 105 -10.06 17.82 12.55
C GLY A 105 -8.54 17.65 12.53
N ILE A 106 -7.80 18.11 11.52
CA ILE A 106 -6.34 18.01 11.50
C ILE A 106 -5.74 19.40 11.28
N SER A 107 -5.19 19.96 12.34
CA SER A 107 -4.66 21.33 12.39
C SER A 107 -3.20 21.45 11.98
N THR A 108 -2.66 20.48 11.32
CA THR A 108 -1.29 20.47 10.81
C THR A 108 -1.33 20.40 9.31
N GLY A 109 -0.62 21.26 8.60
CA GLY A 109 -0.61 21.36 7.15
C GLY A 109 -0.64 20.05 6.35
N ALA A 110 -0.52 20.12 5.05
CA ALA A 110 -0.63 18.93 4.18
C ALA A 110 0.38 17.82 4.50
N GLU A 111 1.56 18.19 5.06
CA GLU A 111 2.65 17.26 5.37
C GLU A 111 2.66 16.83 6.84
N THR A 112 2.76 15.53 7.08
CA THR A 112 2.97 14.93 8.41
C THR A 112 4.01 13.82 8.33
N ALA A 113 4.50 13.37 9.49
CA ALA A 113 5.40 12.20 9.56
C ALA A 113 4.62 10.92 9.26
N ALA A 114 5.27 9.97 8.61
CA ALA A 114 4.72 8.64 8.33
C ALA A 114 5.66 7.54 8.80
N SER A 115 5.10 6.34 8.97
CA SER A 115 5.86 5.12 9.20
C SER A 115 5.29 3.98 8.37
N VAL A 116 6.19 3.26 7.71
CA VAL A 116 5.85 2.17 6.80
C VAL A 116 6.68 0.95 7.16
N VAL A 117 6.05 -0.23 7.11
CA VAL A 117 6.76 -1.51 7.09
C VAL A 117 6.58 -2.11 5.71
N SER A 118 7.68 -2.52 5.11
CA SER A 118 7.71 -3.29 3.87
C SER A 118 8.27 -4.67 4.12
N CYS A 119 7.71 -5.68 3.44
CA CYS A 119 8.22 -7.03 3.38
C CYS A 119 8.62 -7.34 1.95
N GLN A 120 9.83 -7.79 1.75
CA GLN A 120 10.27 -8.28 0.45
C GLN A 120 9.55 -9.58 0.09
N SER A 121 9.50 -9.89 -1.21
CA SER A 121 9.02 -11.19 -1.66
C SER A 121 9.91 -12.32 -1.14
N GLY A 122 9.30 -13.47 -0.90
CA GLY A 122 10.05 -14.60 -0.40
C GLY A 122 9.19 -15.84 -0.17
N VAL A 123 9.73 -16.80 0.57
CA VAL A 123 9.08 -18.07 0.82
C VAL A 123 9.07 -18.38 2.30
N PHE A 124 7.90 -18.72 2.81
CA PHE A 124 7.69 -19.25 4.15
C PHE A 124 7.42 -20.75 4.11
N PHE A 125 7.76 -21.45 5.19
CA PHE A 125 7.31 -22.82 5.41
C PHE A 125 6.10 -22.77 6.35
N VAL A 126 4.93 -23.21 5.87
CA VAL A 126 3.67 -23.14 6.59
C VAL A 126 2.84 -24.39 6.34
N GLY A 127 2.35 -25.04 7.40
CA GLY A 127 1.47 -26.21 7.28
C GLY A 127 2.06 -27.40 6.51
N GLY A 128 3.39 -27.49 6.43
CA GLY A 128 4.08 -28.52 5.64
C GLY A 128 4.39 -28.13 4.19
N TYR A 129 4.05 -26.90 3.79
CA TYR A 129 4.22 -26.41 2.42
C TYR A 129 5.16 -25.21 2.36
N PHE A 130 5.78 -25.01 1.19
CA PHE A 130 6.52 -23.79 0.87
C PHE A 130 5.58 -22.81 0.19
N VAL A 131 5.28 -21.71 0.89
CA VAL A 131 4.32 -20.70 0.45
C VAL A 131 5.08 -19.45 0.00
N PHE A 132 4.87 -19.06 -1.25
CA PHE A 132 5.43 -17.81 -1.77
C PHE A 132 4.59 -16.62 -1.32
N LYS A 133 5.27 -15.58 -0.85
CA LYS A 133 4.68 -14.28 -0.49
C LYS A 133 5.26 -13.20 -1.40
N GLU A 134 4.38 -12.46 -2.04
CA GLU A 134 4.78 -11.28 -2.81
C GLU A 134 5.25 -10.15 -1.90
N ALA A 135 6.03 -9.22 -2.47
CA ALA A 135 6.42 -8.01 -1.76
C ALA A 135 5.19 -7.17 -1.42
N GLU A 136 5.17 -6.61 -0.21
CA GLU A 136 4.06 -5.80 0.28
C GLU A 136 4.56 -4.71 1.21
N SER A 137 3.88 -3.56 1.18
CA SER A 137 4.13 -2.46 2.10
C SER A 137 2.85 -2.04 2.78
N ILE A 138 2.94 -1.78 4.08
CA ILE A 138 1.81 -1.32 4.88
C ILE A 138 2.20 -0.04 5.63
N VAL A 139 1.32 0.96 5.57
CA VAL A 139 1.43 2.14 6.41
C VAL A 139 0.99 1.76 7.82
N LEU A 140 1.90 1.86 8.79
CA LEU A 140 1.59 1.62 10.19
C LEU A 140 0.83 2.80 10.79
N GLU A 141 1.30 3.99 10.46
CA GLU A 141 0.68 5.23 10.92
C GLU A 141 0.94 6.34 9.91
N LYS A 142 -0.11 7.15 9.66
CA LYS A 142 -0.09 8.24 8.68
C LYS A 142 0.41 9.56 9.27
N PHE A 143 0.43 9.68 10.60
CA PHE A 143 0.61 10.96 11.28
C PHE A 143 1.70 10.92 12.35
N THR A 144 2.40 9.81 12.53
CA THR A 144 3.53 9.69 13.44
C THR A 144 4.62 8.76 12.87
N SER A 145 5.85 9.08 13.23
CA SER A 145 7.02 8.25 12.91
C SER A 145 7.37 7.23 14.00
N THR A 146 6.61 7.20 15.11
CA THR A 146 6.91 6.35 16.28
C THR A 146 5.69 5.53 16.71
N PRO A 147 5.13 4.70 15.81
CA PRO A 147 4.00 3.85 16.15
C PRO A 147 4.42 2.70 17.08
N SER A 148 3.47 2.17 17.84
CA SER A 148 3.66 1.02 18.72
C SER A 148 2.76 -0.13 18.28
N TYR A 149 3.15 -0.85 17.24
CA TYR A 149 2.40 -1.99 16.69
C TYR A 149 3.25 -3.25 16.65
N ARG A 150 2.57 -4.40 16.62
CA ARG A 150 3.15 -5.68 16.23
C ARG A 150 2.71 -5.96 14.80
N VAL A 151 3.67 -6.18 13.91
CA VAL A 151 3.41 -6.52 12.50
C VAL A 151 3.71 -8.00 12.27
N GLY A 152 2.85 -8.66 11.49
CA GLY A 152 3.02 -10.08 11.15
C GLY A 152 2.05 -10.49 10.05
N PHE A 153 2.22 -11.68 9.54
CA PHE A 153 1.31 -12.27 8.56
C PHE A 153 0.32 -13.20 9.26
N GLN A 154 -0.90 -13.20 8.75
CA GLN A 154 -1.91 -14.17 9.10
C GLN A 154 -2.00 -15.19 7.97
N VAL A 155 -1.89 -16.47 8.31
CA VAL A 155 -2.10 -17.57 7.36
C VAL A 155 -3.58 -17.92 7.36
N THR A 156 -4.16 -17.98 6.16
CA THR A 156 -5.51 -18.48 5.94
C THR A 156 -5.43 -19.67 5.01
N GLU A 157 -5.90 -20.81 5.47
CA GLU A 157 -5.98 -22.04 4.69
C GLU A 157 -7.44 -22.27 4.25
N SER A 158 -7.64 -22.60 2.98
CA SER A 158 -8.96 -22.96 2.46
C SER A 158 -8.84 -24.13 1.50
N ILE A 159 -9.82 -25.02 1.56
CA ILE A 159 -9.95 -26.11 0.60
C ILE A 159 -10.90 -25.66 -0.51
N VAL A 160 -10.41 -25.67 -1.75
CA VAL A 160 -11.24 -25.42 -2.91
C VAL A 160 -11.76 -26.76 -3.42
N THR A 161 -13.08 -26.92 -3.42
CA THR A 161 -13.76 -28.12 -3.94
C THR A 161 -14.36 -27.84 -5.31
N SER A 162 -14.73 -28.89 -6.02
CA SER A 162 -15.44 -28.77 -7.30
C SER A 162 -16.77 -28.03 -7.22
N ASP A 163 -17.35 -27.90 -6.02
CA ASP A 163 -18.57 -27.10 -5.80
C ASP A 163 -18.27 -25.60 -5.81
N VAL A 164 -17.01 -25.23 -5.51
CA VAL A 164 -16.54 -23.83 -5.49
C VAL A 164 -15.89 -23.45 -6.82
N ASP A 165 -15.16 -24.39 -7.44
CA ASP A 165 -14.52 -24.20 -8.74
C ASP A 165 -14.83 -25.37 -9.66
N GLY A 166 -15.70 -25.13 -10.64
CA GLY A 166 -16.12 -26.12 -11.65
C GLY A 166 -14.98 -26.60 -12.56
N ASN A 167 -13.84 -25.91 -12.60
CA ASN A 167 -12.66 -26.35 -13.35
C ASN A 167 -11.95 -27.56 -12.70
N LEU A 168 -12.29 -27.88 -11.45
CA LEU A 168 -11.84 -29.07 -10.75
C LEU A 168 -12.65 -30.33 -11.12
N LEU A 169 -13.69 -30.20 -11.94
CA LEU A 169 -14.43 -31.32 -12.49
C LEU A 169 -13.69 -31.89 -13.71
N ASP A 170 -13.61 -33.23 -13.78
CA ASP A 170 -13.11 -33.88 -14.98
C ASP A 170 -14.05 -33.54 -16.18
N PRO A 171 -13.52 -33.04 -17.32
CA PRO A 171 -14.29 -32.74 -18.50
C PRO A 171 -14.76 -34.02 -19.24
N ALA A 172 -14.62 -35.20 -18.67
CA ALA A 172 -15.13 -36.44 -19.26
C ALA A 172 -16.65 -36.36 -19.49
N GLN A 173 -17.01 -36.22 -20.71
CA GLN A 173 -18.38 -36.01 -21.13
C GLN A 173 -19.30 -37.16 -20.69
N GLY A 174 -20.32 -36.84 -19.90
CA GLY A 174 -21.44 -37.71 -19.57
C GLY A 174 -21.40 -38.40 -18.21
N ALA A 175 -20.45 -38.11 -17.36
CA ALA A 175 -20.45 -38.56 -15.97
C ALA A 175 -20.28 -37.38 -15.02
N TYR A 176 -21.26 -37.23 -14.14
CA TYR A 176 -21.15 -36.30 -12.98
C TYR A 176 -20.26 -36.96 -11.92
N ASN A 177 -19.04 -37.10 -12.15
CA ASN A 177 -18.17 -37.26 -11.06
C ASN A 177 -16.84 -36.82 -11.48
N TYR A 178 -16.43 -36.02 -10.71
CA TYR A 178 -15.14 -36.37 -10.27
C TYR A 178 -14.31 -35.12 -10.17
N ALA A 179 -14.22 -34.69 -8.92
CA ALA A 179 -13.13 -33.85 -8.46
C ALA A 179 -11.82 -34.52 -8.91
N ALA A 180 -11.06 -33.88 -9.76
CA ALA A 180 -9.72 -34.28 -10.19
C ALA A 180 -8.67 -33.87 -9.15
N ALA A 181 -8.89 -34.13 -7.86
CA ALA A 181 -7.96 -33.82 -6.79
C ALA A 181 -7.56 -35.10 -6.05
#